data_49fe3845a9094d033203f54aa34ceec8
#
_entry.id   49fe3845a9094d033203f54aa34ceec8
#
_cell.length_a   1.000
_cell.length_b   1.000
_cell.length_c   1.000
_cell.angle_alpha   90.00
_cell.angle_beta   90.00
_cell.angle_gamma   90.00
#
_symmetry.space_group_name_H-M   'P 1'
#
loop_
_entity.id
_entity.type
_entity.pdbx_description
1 polymer ?
#
loop_
_entity_poly.entity_id
_entity_poly.type
_entity_poly.pdbx_seq_one_letter_code
_entity_poly.pdbx_strand_id
1 'polypeptide(L)'
;MVCVLAHTDEQWHRLLRAIGRSDLIEDARFTKLSERAQNIATLQSHLAEELAKFTTEEAFRKLDEADLPNGPVAKLDELMIDPYLQETNFFQKIDDPHENIVFTTAPPVDFSGTPATVRSAAPALGQHSEEILLGAGISKNIVNKIINKGR
;
A
#
# COMPACT_ATOMS: atom_id res chain seq x y z
N MET A 1 -12.11 -9.21 -4.32
CA MET A 1 -11.30 -8.47 -5.33
C MET A 1 -9.98 -9.20 -5.51
N VAL A 2 -9.45 -9.25 -6.74
CA VAL A 2 -8.21 -10.00 -7.07
C VAL A 2 -7.17 -9.02 -7.62
N CYS A 3 -5.93 -9.14 -7.16
CA CYS A 3 -4.76 -8.51 -7.77
C CYS A 3 -4.04 -9.56 -8.61
N VAL A 4 -3.58 -9.19 -9.80
CA VAL A 4 -2.76 -10.03 -10.68
C VAL A 4 -1.63 -9.20 -11.25
N LEU A 5 -0.44 -9.81 -11.38
CA LEU A 5 0.75 -9.17 -11.94
C LEU A 5 1.19 -9.90 -13.21
N ALA A 6 1.42 -9.11 -14.27
CA ALA A 6 2.04 -9.56 -15.51
C ALA A 6 3.08 -8.52 -15.94
N HIS A 7 4.37 -8.92 -15.96
CA HIS A 7 5.48 -8.05 -16.33
C HIS A 7 6.07 -8.37 -17.69
N THR A 8 6.19 -9.67 -18.00
CA THR A 8 6.76 -10.12 -19.26
C THR A 8 5.68 -10.30 -20.34
N ASP A 9 6.07 -10.31 -21.61
CA ASP A 9 5.14 -10.57 -22.72
C ASP A 9 4.49 -11.95 -22.56
N GLU A 10 5.26 -12.95 -22.12
CA GLU A 10 4.72 -14.30 -21.87
C GLU A 10 3.68 -14.33 -20.76
N GLN A 11 3.90 -13.57 -19.68
CA GLN A 11 2.88 -13.46 -18.59
C GLN A 11 1.61 -12.77 -19.11
N TRP A 12 1.73 -11.73 -19.93
CA TRP A 12 0.58 -11.09 -20.57
C TRP A 12 -0.18 -12.06 -21.47
N HIS A 13 0.54 -12.86 -22.28
CA HIS A 13 -0.12 -13.87 -23.13
C HIS A 13 -0.85 -14.93 -22.30
N ARG A 14 -0.25 -15.40 -21.19
CA ARG A 14 -0.89 -16.36 -20.29
C ARG A 14 -2.13 -15.76 -19.63
N LEU A 15 -2.06 -14.51 -19.16
CA LEU A 15 -3.19 -13.79 -18.58
C LEU A 15 -4.34 -13.67 -19.56
N LEU A 16 -4.07 -13.22 -20.77
CA LEU A 16 -5.11 -13.05 -21.80
C LEU A 16 -5.75 -14.37 -22.19
N ARG A 17 -4.98 -15.47 -22.25
CA ARG A 17 -5.55 -16.81 -22.47
C ARG A 17 -6.41 -17.27 -21.29
N ALA A 18 -5.96 -17.05 -20.06
CA ALA A 18 -6.69 -17.47 -18.86
C ALA A 18 -8.06 -16.80 -18.72
N ILE A 19 -8.18 -15.54 -19.14
CA ILE A 19 -9.46 -14.82 -19.14
C ILE A 19 -10.30 -14.99 -20.42
N GLY A 20 -9.80 -15.78 -21.39
CA GLY A 20 -10.53 -16.06 -22.64
C GLY A 20 -10.40 -14.95 -23.71
N ARG A 21 -9.38 -14.08 -23.63
CA ARG A 21 -9.16 -12.96 -24.57
C ARG A 21 -7.87 -13.16 -25.39
N SER A 22 -7.70 -14.36 -25.94
CA SER A 22 -6.57 -14.65 -26.85
C SER A 22 -6.51 -13.76 -28.09
N ASP A 23 -7.65 -13.16 -28.48
CA ASP A 23 -7.76 -12.18 -29.55
C ASP A 23 -6.89 -10.93 -29.31
N LEU A 24 -6.66 -10.55 -28.06
CA LEU A 24 -5.86 -9.37 -27.71
C LEU A 24 -4.34 -9.63 -27.79
N ILE A 25 -3.91 -10.87 -27.90
CA ILE A 25 -2.46 -11.22 -27.98
C ILE A 25 -1.85 -10.67 -29.28
N GLU A 26 -2.59 -10.73 -30.37
CA GLU A 26 -2.13 -10.25 -31.70
C GLU A 26 -2.57 -8.82 -32.01
N ASP A 27 -3.31 -8.17 -31.11
CA ASP A 27 -3.71 -6.78 -31.27
C ASP A 27 -2.48 -5.86 -31.18
N ALA A 28 -2.22 -5.09 -32.25
CA ALA A 28 -1.07 -4.20 -32.35
C ALA A 28 -0.93 -3.22 -31.17
N ARG A 29 -2.03 -2.90 -30.51
CA ARG A 29 -2.02 -2.03 -29.32
C ARG A 29 -1.43 -2.67 -28.09
N PHE A 30 -1.27 -4.02 -28.07
CA PHE A 30 -0.90 -4.78 -26.86
C PHE A 30 0.29 -5.74 -27.06
N THR A 31 0.80 -5.88 -28.28
CA THR A 31 1.86 -6.86 -28.61
C THR A 31 3.19 -6.56 -27.93
N LYS A 32 3.57 -5.28 -27.74
CA LYS A 32 4.83 -4.88 -27.14
C LYS A 32 4.60 -4.05 -25.88
N LEU A 33 5.60 -4.00 -25.02
CA LEU A 33 5.55 -3.22 -23.79
C LEU A 33 5.21 -1.74 -24.03
N SER A 34 5.81 -1.12 -25.04
CA SER A 34 5.57 0.29 -25.39
C SER A 34 4.13 0.57 -25.80
N GLU A 35 3.57 -0.31 -26.63
CA GLU A 35 2.19 -0.21 -27.09
C GLU A 35 1.20 -0.48 -25.95
N ARG A 36 1.47 -1.49 -25.10
CA ARG A 36 0.67 -1.76 -23.90
C ARG A 36 0.67 -0.57 -22.95
N ALA A 37 1.83 0.04 -22.70
CA ALA A 37 1.92 1.21 -21.82
C ALA A 37 1.07 2.39 -22.31
N GLN A 38 1.04 2.63 -23.61
CA GLN A 38 0.21 3.69 -24.21
C GLN A 38 -1.30 3.36 -24.17
N ASN A 39 -1.65 2.08 -24.21
CA ASN A 39 -3.04 1.60 -24.28
C ASN A 39 -3.48 0.90 -22.99
N ILE A 40 -2.77 1.11 -21.87
CA ILE A 40 -2.97 0.34 -20.63
C ILE A 40 -4.39 0.48 -20.06
N ALA A 41 -4.99 1.67 -20.14
CA ALA A 41 -6.34 1.89 -19.66
C ALA A 41 -7.37 1.02 -20.42
N THR A 42 -7.24 0.90 -21.75
CA THR A 42 -8.09 0.04 -22.57
C THR A 42 -7.88 -1.43 -22.22
N LEU A 43 -6.64 -1.86 -22.06
CA LEU A 43 -6.31 -3.23 -21.69
C LEU A 43 -6.87 -3.58 -20.29
N GLN A 44 -6.71 -2.68 -19.32
CA GLN A 44 -7.26 -2.86 -17.97
C GLN A 44 -8.81 -2.93 -17.99
N SER A 45 -9.50 -2.16 -18.84
CA SER A 45 -10.95 -2.27 -18.99
C SER A 45 -11.34 -3.66 -19.46
N HIS A 46 -10.67 -4.21 -20.47
CA HIS A 46 -10.93 -5.58 -20.93
C HIS A 46 -10.67 -6.62 -19.82
N LEU A 47 -9.58 -6.47 -19.04
CA LEU A 47 -9.31 -7.36 -17.90
C LEU A 47 -10.41 -7.29 -16.85
N ALA A 48 -10.84 -6.08 -16.49
CA ALA A 48 -11.89 -5.87 -15.49
C ALA A 48 -13.23 -6.47 -15.92
N GLU A 49 -13.61 -6.27 -17.18
CA GLU A 49 -14.83 -6.83 -17.77
C GLU A 49 -14.83 -8.37 -17.76
N GLU A 50 -13.72 -8.99 -18.14
CA GLU A 50 -13.62 -10.44 -18.19
C GLU A 50 -13.52 -11.07 -16.80
N LEU A 51 -12.69 -10.49 -15.91
CA LEU A 51 -12.55 -11.00 -14.54
C LEU A 51 -13.83 -10.84 -13.72
N ALA A 52 -14.67 -9.84 -14.01
CA ALA A 52 -15.97 -9.66 -13.36
C ALA A 52 -16.98 -10.78 -13.65
N LYS A 53 -16.74 -11.61 -14.67
CA LYS A 53 -17.59 -12.75 -15.02
C LYS A 53 -17.34 -13.98 -14.15
N PHE A 54 -16.25 -14.00 -13.37
CA PHE A 54 -15.84 -15.10 -12.51
C PHE A 54 -16.11 -14.79 -11.04
N THR A 55 -16.37 -15.81 -10.26
CA THR A 55 -16.25 -15.70 -8.80
C THR A 55 -14.79 -15.46 -8.42
N THR A 56 -14.54 -15.04 -7.18
CA THR A 56 -13.16 -14.82 -6.69
C THR A 56 -12.35 -16.11 -6.73
N GLU A 57 -12.96 -17.25 -6.34
CA GLU A 57 -12.33 -18.57 -6.34
C GLU A 57 -12.00 -19.05 -7.76
N GLU A 58 -12.92 -18.84 -8.70
CA GLU A 58 -12.69 -19.19 -10.11
C GLU A 58 -11.56 -18.35 -10.72
N ALA A 59 -11.52 -17.05 -10.40
CA ALA A 59 -10.45 -16.16 -10.85
C ALA A 59 -9.09 -16.62 -10.32
N PHE A 60 -8.97 -16.91 -9.02
CA PHE A 60 -7.74 -17.44 -8.43
C PHE A 60 -7.29 -18.74 -9.10
N ARG A 61 -8.19 -19.70 -9.21
CA ARG A 61 -7.86 -20.99 -9.86
C ARG A 61 -7.31 -20.80 -11.28
N LYS A 62 -7.97 -19.95 -12.10
CA LYS A 62 -7.52 -19.67 -13.47
C LYS A 62 -6.16 -19.00 -13.53
N LEU A 63 -5.88 -18.08 -12.61
CA LEU A 63 -4.62 -17.35 -12.55
C LEU A 63 -3.48 -18.26 -12.05
N ASP A 64 -3.76 -19.15 -11.08
CA ASP A 64 -2.81 -20.16 -10.60
C ASP A 64 -2.48 -21.18 -11.68
N GLU A 65 -3.50 -21.71 -12.38
CA GLU A 65 -3.32 -22.61 -13.53
C GLU A 65 -2.48 -21.97 -14.66
N ALA A 66 -2.56 -20.65 -14.79
CA ALA A 66 -1.76 -19.88 -15.74
C ALA A 66 -0.38 -19.51 -15.20
N ASP A 67 0.00 -19.92 -14.00
CA ASP A 67 1.26 -19.61 -13.32
C ASP A 67 1.52 -18.08 -13.31
N LEU A 68 0.53 -17.32 -12.83
CA LEU A 68 0.59 -15.88 -12.70
C LEU A 68 0.60 -15.47 -11.24
N PRO A 69 1.49 -14.56 -10.82
CA PRO A 69 1.44 -13.98 -9.48
C PRO A 69 0.09 -13.29 -9.26
N ASN A 70 -0.64 -13.75 -8.27
CA ASN A 70 -1.94 -13.20 -7.93
C ASN A 70 -2.17 -13.24 -6.41
N GLY A 71 -3.16 -12.51 -5.93
CA GLY A 71 -3.50 -12.51 -4.51
C GLY A 71 -4.80 -11.74 -4.23
N PRO A 72 -5.37 -11.95 -3.04
CA PRO A 72 -6.53 -11.19 -2.60
C PRO A 72 -6.15 -9.73 -2.33
N VAL A 73 -7.09 -8.83 -2.61
CA VAL A 73 -7.03 -7.45 -2.12
C VAL A 73 -7.89 -7.39 -0.87
N ALA A 74 -7.24 -7.34 0.28
CA ALA A 74 -7.91 -7.24 1.57
C ALA A 74 -8.46 -5.83 1.79
N LYS A 75 -9.54 -5.72 2.55
CA LYS A 75 -10.06 -4.45 3.04
C LYS A 75 -9.34 -4.07 4.33
N LEU A 76 -9.39 -2.79 4.68
CA LEU A 76 -8.67 -2.30 5.86
C LEU A 76 -9.17 -2.94 7.18
N ASP A 77 -10.46 -3.19 7.28
CA ASP A 77 -11.07 -3.88 8.42
C ASP A 77 -10.65 -5.36 8.50
N GLU A 78 -10.45 -6.02 7.36
CA GLU A 78 -9.95 -7.39 7.29
C GLU A 78 -8.49 -7.49 7.72
N LEU A 79 -7.66 -6.47 7.44
CA LEU A 79 -6.26 -6.45 7.86
C LEU A 79 -6.09 -6.44 9.38
N MET A 80 -7.00 -5.78 10.11
CA MET A 80 -6.92 -5.70 11.57
C MET A 80 -7.12 -7.04 12.27
N ILE A 81 -7.77 -8.00 11.60
CA ILE A 81 -8.04 -9.34 12.12
C ILE A 81 -7.25 -10.43 11.38
N ASP A 82 -6.39 -10.06 10.45
CA ASP A 82 -5.53 -11.00 9.72
C ASP A 82 -4.59 -11.74 10.68
N PRO A 83 -4.60 -13.07 10.70
CA PRO A 83 -3.81 -13.86 11.65
C PRO A 83 -2.30 -13.60 11.56
N TYR A 84 -1.76 -13.44 10.36
CA TYR A 84 -0.33 -13.17 10.15
C TYR A 84 0.06 -11.78 10.65
N LEU A 85 -0.77 -10.77 10.36
CA LEU A 85 -0.51 -9.41 10.84
C LEU A 85 -0.66 -9.29 12.36
N GLN A 86 -1.52 -10.10 12.97
CA GLN A 86 -1.62 -10.20 14.43
C GLN A 86 -0.41 -10.91 15.05
N GLU A 87 0.01 -12.06 14.49
CA GLU A 87 1.17 -12.82 14.97
C GLU A 87 2.45 -11.99 14.91
N THR A 88 2.63 -11.20 13.86
CA THR A 88 3.79 -10.32 13.66
C THR A 88 3.71 -9.00 14.42
N ASN A 89 2.62 -8.74 15.16
CA ASN A 89 2.34 -7.44 15.80
C ASN A 89 2.50 -6.26 14.84
N PHE A 90 2.04 -6.44 13.60
CA PHE A 90 2.16 -5.43 12.56
C PHE A 90 1.46 -4.13 12.93
N PHE A 91 0.29 -4.20 13.57
CA PHE A 91 -0.43 -3.04 14.09
C PHE A 91 -0.12 -2.85 15.58
N GLN A 92 0.32 -1.67 15.93
CA GLN A 92 0.62 -1.28 17.31
C GLN A 92 -0.33 -0.20 17.79
N LYS A 93 -0.74 -0.31 19.06
CA LYS A 93 -1.54 0.73 19.73
C LYS A 93 -0.60 1.73 20.37
N ILE A 94 -0.87 3.00 20.18
CA ILE A 94 -0.14 4.11 20.79
C ILE A 94 -1.15 5.00 21.50
N ASP A 95 -0.85 5.38 22.73
CA ASP A 95 -1.63 6.40 23.42
C ASP A 95 -1.32 7.77 22.84
N ASP A 96 -2.34 8.43 22.33
CA ASP A 96 -2.25 9.79 21.81
C ASP A 96 -2.96 10.76 22.75
N PRO A 97 -2.31 11.85 23.18
CA PRO A 97 -2.92 12.83 24.10
C PRO A 97 -4.17 13.52 23.55
N HIS A 98 -4.35 13.53 22.22
CA HIS A 98 -5.45 14.24 21.55
C HIS A 98 -6.53 13.30 21.02
N GLU A 99 -6.15 12.10 20.56
CA GLU A 99 -7.05 11.14 19.92
C GLU A 99 -7.29 9.87 20.76
N ASN A 100 -6.74 9.79 21.97
CA ASN A 100 -6.74 8.64 22.90
C ASN A 100 -5.89 7.47 22.40
N ILE A 101 -6.41 6.59 21.54
CA ILE A 101 -5.71 5.43 21.01
C ILE A 101 -5.61 5.55 19.50
N VAL A 102 -4.39 5.54 19.01
CA VAL A 102 -4.08 5.50 17.57
C VAL A 102 -3.46 4.15 17.22
N PHE A 103 -3.87 3.58 16.09
CA PHE A 103 -3.20 2.42 15.52
C PHE A 103 -2.16 2.87 14.50
N THR A 104 -0.95 2.38 14.65
CA THR A 104 0.13 2.57 13.68
C THR A 104 0.71 1.24 13.25
N THR A 105 1.49 1.22 12.17
CA THR A 105 2.23 0.03 11.77
C THR A 105 3.55 -0.07 12.53
N ALA A 106 4.00 -1.29 12.81
CA ALA A 106 5.34 -1.53 13.32
C ALA A 106 6.39 -1.04 12.30
N PRO A 107 7.62 -0.71 12.74
CA PRO A 107 8.72 -0.46 11.82
C PRO A 107 8.92 -1.66 10.87
N PRO A 108 9.13 -1.42 9.55
CA PRO A 108 9.21 -2.51 8.56
C PRO A 108 10.56 -3.25 8.57
N VAL A 109 11.48 -2.85 9.44
CA VAL A 109 12.82 -3.42 9.54
C VAL A 109 13.11 -3.75 10.99
N ASP A 110 13.62 -4.95 11.22
CA ASP A 110 14.11 -5.39 12.54
C ASP A 110 15.64 -5.39 12.55
N PHE A 111 16.22 -4.63 13.50
CA PHE A 111 17.67 -4.54 13.73
C PHE A 111 18.04 -5.33 14.98
N SER A 112 18.83 -6.38 14.85
CA SER A 112 19.20 -7.25 15.97
C SER A 112 19.95 -6.54 17.10
N GLY A 113 20.78 -5.53 16.79
CA GLY A 113 21.56 -4.79 17.79
C GLY A 113 20.85 -3.54 18.34
N THR A 114 19.95 -2.94 17.57
CA THR A 114 19.21 -1.71 17.90
C THR A 114 17.78 -1.80 17.40
N PRO A 115 16.91 -2.58 18.03
CA PRO A 115 15.53 -2.75 17.58
C PRO A 115 14.80 -1.42 17.38
N ALA A 116 14.17 -1.26 16.24
CA ALA A 116 13.36 -0.08 15.96
C ALA A 116 12.03 -0.18 16.71
N THR A 117 11.61 0.92 17.31
CA THR A 117 10.32 1.00 18.02
C THR A 117 9.59 2.28 17.69
N VAL A 118 8.27 2.23 17.66
CA VAL A 118 7.44 3.43 17.60
C VAL A 118 7.36 4.02 19.01
N ARG A 119 7.85 5.25 19.18
CA ARG A 119 7.98 5.89 20.50
C ARG A 119 6.85 6.84 20.85
N SER A 120 6.19 7.40 19.87
CA SER A 120 5.10 8.36 20.04
C SER A 120 4.18 8.37 18.83
N ALA A 121 2.96 8.83 19.01
CA ALA A 121 2.07 9.20 17.90
C ALA A 121 2.62 10.39 17.11
N ALA A 122 1.97 10.74 16.00
CA ALA A 122 2.31 11.91 15.22
C ALA A 122 2.13 13.19 16.05
N PRO A 123 3.10 14.11 16.09
CA PRO A 123 3.00 15.29 16.90
C PRO A 123 1.95 16.26 16.34
N ALA A 124 1.23 16.94 17.22
CA ALA A 124 0.38 18.05 16.82
C ALA A 124 1.21 19.22 16.24
N LEU A 125 0.57 20.04 15.43
CA LEU A 125 1.25 21.20 14.81
C LEU A 125 1.87 22.10 15.89
N GLY A 126 3.20 22.26 15.82
CA GLY A 126 3.96 23.10 16.76
C GLY A 126 4.23 22.46 18.12
N GLN A 127 3.87 21.20 18.36
CA GLN A 127 4.04 20.52 19.66
C GLN A 127 5.47 20.60 20.22
N HIS A 128 6.49 20.46 19.38
CA HIS A 128 7.90 20.50 19.77
C HIS A 128 8.59 21.84 19.51
N SER A 129 7.85 22.88 19.08
CA SER A 129 8.44 24.16 18.69
C SER A 129 9.22 24.82 19.81
N GLU A 130 8.69 24.84 21.04
CA GLU A 130 9.37 25.42 22.19
C GLU A 130 10.67 24.67 22.54
N GLU A 131 10.60 23.36 22.63
CA GLU A 131 11.73 22.49 22.94
C GLU A 131 12.87 22.66 21.91
N ILE A 132 12.54 22.61 20.62
CA ILE A 132 13.51 22.71 19.53
C ILE A 132 14.18 24.09 19.52
N LEU A 133 13.40 25.16 19.67
CA LEU A 133 13.94 26.51 19.65
C LEU A 133 14.82 26.81 20.86
N LEU A 134 14.43 26.35 22.05
CA LEU A 134 15.25 26.45 23.27
C LEU A 134 16.53 25.62 23.14
N GLY A 135 16.44 24.38 22.62
CA GLY A 135 17.58 23.52 22.36
C GLY A 135 18.57 24.10 21.36
N ALA A 136 18.10 24.91 20.40
CA ALA A 136 18.92 25.67 19.47
C ALA A 136 19.55 26.95 20.10
N GLY A 137 19.38 27.18 21.41
CA GLY A 137 19.94 28.33 22.13
C GLY A 137 19.16 29.63 21.97
N ILE A 138 17.96 29.63 21.42
CA ILE A 138 17.11 30.81 21.28
C ILE A 138 16.51 31.15 22.64
N SER A 139 16.64 32.44 23.04
CA SER A 139 16.13 32.86 24.34
C SER A 139 14.62 32.72 24.47
N LYS A 140 14.15 32.33 25.67
CA LYS A 140 12.72 32.08 25.96
C LYS A 140 11.82 33.28 25.57
N ASN A 141 12.29 34.52 25.71
CA ASN A 141 11.55 35.68 25.31
C ASN A 141 11.27 35.73 23.80
N ILE A 142 12.24 35.32 22.98
CA ILE A 142 12.08 35.24 21.52
C ILE A 142 11.17 34.08 21.16
N VAL A 143 11.36 32.91 21.77
CA VAL A 143 10.52 31.72 21.57
C VAL A 143 9.06 32.05 21.84
N ASN A 144 8.75 32.69 22.96
CA ASN A 144 7.38 33.09 23.32
C ASN A 144 6.77 34.04 22.26
N LYS A 145 7.56 34.95 21.70
CA LYS A 145 7.09 35.84 20.64
C LYS A 145 6.79 35.11 19.33
N ILE A 146 7.57 34.08 19.02
CA ILE A 146 7.36 33.24 17.80
C ILE A 146 6.09 32.40 17.95
N ILE A 147 5.96 31.69 19.07
CA ILE A 147 4.84 30.78 19.31
C ILE A 147 3.50 31.53 19.42
N ASN A 148 3.49 32.69 20.08
CA ASN A 148 2.27 33.50 20.24
C ASN A 148 1.83 34.25 18.97
N LYS A 149 2.71 34.42 17.97
CA LYS A 149 2.36 35.02 16.68
C LYS A 149 1.77 33.98 15.70
N GLY A 150 1.93 32.69 15.96
CA GLY A 150 1.43 31.63 15.12
C GLY A 150 0.08 31.03 15.58
N ARG A 151 -0.49 31.60 16.62
CA ARG A 151 -1.87 31.31 17.08
C ARG A 151 -2.78 32.46 16.68
#